data_9503a8382dc440344f3151e4e97854db
#
_entry.id   9503a8382dc440344f3151e4e97854db
#
_cell.length_a   1.000
_cell.length_b   1.000
_cell.length_c   1.000
_cell.angle_alpha   90.00
_cell.angle_beta   90.00
_cell.angle_gamma   90.00
#
_symmetry.space_group_name_H-M   'P 1'
#
loop_
_entity.id
_entity.type
_entity.pdbx_description
1 polymer ?
#
loop_
_entity_poly.entity_id
_entity_poly.type
_entity_poly.pdbx_seq_one_letter_code
_entity_poly.pdbx_strand_id
1 'polypeptide(L)'
;MPYDVPVLFLTFNRPQHTLVVLERLRILQPGRLYIHCDGPRPHHADDEKNVTAVRAVIEKQIDWPCEIQTLYRTTNMGLRDGVFDAINWFFKHEPEAILVEDACVPDLSFFRFCQEFLEHYRDDAQIMDIGGSNL
;
A
#
# COMPACT_ATOMS: atom_id res chain seq x y z
N MET A 1 -18.41 -1.27 10.31
CA MET A 1 -18.26 -1.85 8.97
C MET A 1 -16.83 -1.75 8.53
N PRO A 2 -16.20 -2.83 8.07
CA PRO A 2 -14.87 -2.73 7.50
C PRO A 2 -14.90 -1.91 6.21
N TYR A 3 -13.80 -1.24 5.95
CA TYR A 3 -13.62 -0.50 4.71
C TYR A 3 -13.46 -1.51 3.56
N ASP A 4 -14.32 -1.42 2.55
CA ASP A 4 -14.43 -2.49 1.54
C ASP A 4 -13.63 -2.22 0.25
N VAL A 5 -13.03 -1.03 0.10
CA VAL A 5 -12.18 -0.76 -1.05
C VAL A 5 -10.82 -1.40 -0.82
N PRO A 6 -10.30 -2.19 -1.79
CA PRO A 6 -8.99 -2.79 -1.62
C PRO A 6 -7.88 -1.76 -1.65
N VAL A 7 -6.90 -1.94 -0.79
CA VAL A 7 -5.77 -1.03 -0.62
C VAL A 7 -4.48 -1.75 -1.01
N LEU A 8 -3.68 -1.12 -1.88
CA LEU A 8 -2.31 -1.54 -2.17
C LEU A 8 -1.35 -0.60 -1.45
N PHE A 9 -0.56 -1.14 -0.53
CA PHE A 9 0.43 -0.40 0.22
C PHE A 9 1.83 -0.73 -0.29
N LEU A 10 2.54 0.30 -0.75
CA LEU A 10 3.88 0.18 -1.31
C LEU A 10 4.90 0.56 -0.26
N THR A 11 5.78 -0.37 0.09
CA THR A 11 6.80 -0.19 1.13
C THR A 11 8.18 -0.57 0.62
N PHE A 12 9.22 -0.21 1.38
CA PHE A 12 10.59 -0.60 1.07
C PHE A 12 11.45 -0.71 2.36
N ASN A 13 12.13 0.37 2.74
CA ASN A 13 13.19 0.33 3.78
C ASN A 13 13.03 1.39 4.87
N ARG A 14 11.81 1.89 5.08
CA ARG A 14 11.56 2.93 6.09
C ARG A 14 10.56 2.42 7.12
N PRO A 15 11.04 1.73 8.17
CA PRO A 15 10.14 1.10 9.13
C PRO A 15 9.27 2.08 9.91
N GLN A 16 9.79 3.26 10.27
CA GLN A 16 9.02 4.23 11.02
C GLN A 16 7.92 4.87 10.17
N HIS A 17 8.21 5.18 8.91
CA HIS A 17 7.20 5.68 7.97
C HIS A 17 6.12 4.63 7.72
N THR A 18 6.53 3.38 7.55
CA THR A 18 5.61 2.25 7.38
C THR A 18 4.68 2.12 8.59
N LEU A 19 5.23 2.24 9.80
CA LEU A 19 4.45 2.16 11.03
C LEU A 19 3.35 3.22 11.07
N VAL A 20 3.67 4.46 10.72
CA VAL A 20 2.71 5.57 10.76
C VAL A 20 1.55 5.32 9.80
N VAL A 21 1.84 4.85 8.59
CA VAL A 21 0.78 4.51 7.62
C VAL A 21 -0.07 3.35 8.11
N LEU A 22 0.56 2.32 8.68
CA LEU A 22 -0.17 1.16 9.22
C LEU A 22 -1.09 1.54 10.39
N GLU A 23 -0.71 2.53 11.20
CA GLU A 23 -1.59 3.04 12.25
C GLU A 23 -2.86 3.67 11.66
N ARG A 24 -2.74 4.37 10.53
CA ARG A 24 -3.91 4.90 9.83
C ARG A 24 -4.77 3.78 9.25
N LEU A 25 -4.14 2.80 8.64
CA LEU A 25 -4.87 1.63 8.09
C LEU A 25 -5.57 0.85 9.20
N ARG A 26 -4.96 0.77 10.38
CA ARG A 26 -5.57 0.09 11.54
C ARG A 26 -6.87 0.77 11.97
N ILE A 27 -6.91 2.10 11.97
CA ILE A 27 -8.12 2.84 12.29
C ILE A 27 -9.18 2.61 11.21
N LEU A 28 -8.77 2.63 9.94
CA LEU A 28 -9.68 2.42 8.80
C LEU A 28 -10.21 1.00 8.71
N GLN A 29 -9.38 0.02 9.01
CA GLN A 29 -9.68 -1.42 8.95
C GLN A 29 -10.14 -1.88 7.55
N PRO A 30 -9.27 -1.73 6.51
CA PRO A 30 -9.63 -2.28 5.20
C PRO A 30 -9.76 -3.79 5.27
N GLY A 31 -10.79 -4.32 4.60
CA GLY A 31 -11.04 -5.76 4.58
C GLY A 31 -10.12 -6.53 3.66
N ARG A 32 -9.48 -5.86 2.69
CA ARG A 32 -8.52 -6.45 1.75
C ARG A 32 -7.32 -5.54 1.64
N LEU A 33 -6.16 -6.07 1.97
CA LEU A 33 -4.91 -5.30 2.01
C LEU A 33 -3.83 -6.06 1.26
N TYR A 34 -3.24 -5.40 0.28
CA TYR A 34 -2.13 -5.91 -0.51
C TYR A 34 -0.90 -5.09 -0.18
N ILE A 35 0.21 -5.76 0.11
CA ILE A 35 1.43 -5.08 0.53
C ILE A 35 2.59 -5.54 -0.32
N HIS A 36 3.23 -4.60 -1.00
CA HIS A 36 4.49 -4.80 -1.70
C HIS A 36 5.62 -4.26 -0.86
N CYS A 37 6.70 -5.04 -0.75
CA CYS A 37 7.94 -4.59 -0.12
C CYS A 37 9.11 -4.98 -1.02
N ASP A 38 9.82 -3.98 -1.52
CA ASP A 38 10.98 -4.22 -2.38
C ASP A 38 12.12 -4.85 -1.57
N GLY A 39 13.02 -5.53 -2.26
CA GLY A 39 14.19 -6.14 -1.65
C GLY A 39 15.32 -5.15 -1.38
N PRO A 40 16.29 -5.53 -0.55
CA PRO A 40 17.43 -4.66 -0.24
C PRO A 40 18.30 -4.44 -1.48
N ARG A 41 18.79 -3.21 -1.63
CA ARG A 41 19.70 -2.85 -2.71
C ARG A 41 21.09 -3.43 -2.41
N PRO A 42 21.82 -3.93 -3.43
CA PRO A 42 23.21 -4.33 -3.24
C PRO A 42 24.05 -3.11 -2.87
N HIS A 43 25.07 -3.31 -2.04
CA HIS A 43 26.02 -2.26 -1.61
C HIS A 43 25.42 -1.15 -0.75
N HIS A 44 24.22 -1.33 -0.21
CA HIS A 44 23.61 -0.45 0.78
C HIS A 44 23.51 -1.21 2.10
N ALA A 45 24.45 -0.97 2.98
CA ALA A 45 24.66 -1.80 4.19
C ALA A 45 23.42 -1.86 5.11
N ASP A 46 22.64 -0.79 5.17
CA ASP A 46 21.49 -0.71 6.08
C ASP A 46 20.18 -1.26 5.48
N ASP A 47 20.16 -1.51 4.17
CA ASP A 47 18.91 -1.90 3.50
C ASP A 47 18.37 -3.23 4.02
N GLU A 48 19.22 -4.24 4.17
CA GLU A 48 18.78 -5.55 4.65
C GLU A 48 18.13 -5.45 6.03
N LYS A 49 18.75 -4.72 6.94
CA LYS A 49 18.24 -4.48 8.28
C LYS A 49 16.91 -3.72 8.23
N ASN A 50 16.85 -2.66 7.44
CA ASN A 50 15.66 -1.81 7.35
C ASN A 50 14.49 -2.51 6.66
N VAL A 51 14.75 -3.26 5.60
CA VAL A 51 13.72 -4.06 4.91
C VAL A 51 13.16 -5.12 5.86
N THR A 52 14.04 -5.81 6.61
CA THR A 52 13.61 -6.79 7.60
C THR A 52 12.73 -6.13 8.67
N ALA A 53 13.11 -4.94 9.13
CA ALA A 53 12.33 -4.19 10.10
C ALA A 53 10.96 -3.76 9.56
N VAL A 54 10.89 -3.33 8.31
CA VAL A 54 9.63 -3.00 7.64
C VAL A 54 8.69 -4.21 7.64
N ARG A 55 9.18 -5.36 7.25
CA ARG A 55 8.38 -6.60 7.19
C ARG A 55 7.90 -7.03 8.57
N ALA A 56 8.74 -6.87 9.59
CA ALA A 56 8.35 -7.15 10.96
C ALA A 56 7.24 -6.20 11.46
N VAL A 57 7.34 -4.92 11.13
CA VAL A 57 6.30 -3.93 11.46
C VAL A 57 4.98 -4.28 10.79
N ILE A 58 5.01 -4.66 9.52
CA ILE A 58 3.81 -5.06 8.78
C ILE A 58 3.12 -6.23 9.49
N GLU A 59 3.85 -7.28 9.82
CA GLU A 59 3.28 -8.47 10.43
C GLU A 59 2.74 -8.22 11.83
N LYS A 60 3.39 -7.31 12.59
CA LYS A 60 2.98 -7.01 13.95
C LYS A 60 1.76 -6.08 14.01
N GLN A 61 1.68 -5.10 13.13
CA GLN A 61 0.69 -4.04 13.22
C GLN A 61 -0.68 -4.40 12.63
N ILE A 62 -0.75 -5.38 11.76
CA ILE A 62 -2.01 -5.81 11.16
C ILE A 62 -2.67 -6.82 12.07
N ASP A 63 -3.54 -6.32 12.95
CA ASP A 63 -4.19 -7.12 13.99
C ASP A 63 -5.73 -7.09 13.91
N TRP A 64 -6.27 -6.61 12.80
CA TRP A 64 -7.71 -6.63 12.54
C TRP A 64 -8.04 -7.70 11.49
N PRO A 65 -9.30 -8.18 11.44
CA PRO A 65 -9.70 -9.15 10.43
C PRO A 65 -9.62 -8.55 9.03
N CYS A 66 -8.73 -9.10 8.19
CA CYS A 66 -8.63 -8.69 6.79
C CYS A 66 -7.96 -9.80 5.97
N GLU A 67 -8.24 -9.80 4.67
CA GLU A 67 -7.51 -10.62 3.72
C GLU A 67 -6.23 -9.89 3.35
N ILE A 68 -5.09 -10.50 3.65
CA ILE A 68 -3.77 -9.92 3.39
C ILE A 68 -3.08 -10.74 2.32
N GLN A 69 -2.53 -10.05 1.31
CA GLN A 69 -1.60 -10.64 0.35
C GLN A 69 -0.33 -9.80 0.34
N THR A 70 0.80 -10.48 0.43
CA THR A 70 2.10 -9.82 0.44
C THR A 70 2.93 -10.22 -0.76
N LEU A 71 3.69 -9.27 -1.28
CA LEU A 71 4.66 -9.48 -2.35
C LEU A 71 6.00 -8.94 -1.87
N TYR A 72 6.77 -9.79 -1.21
CA TYR A 72 8.08 -9.44 -0.67
C TYR A 72 9.16 -9.88 -1.65
N ARG A 73 9.95 -8.93 -2.12
CA ARG A 73 11.03 -9.23 -3.06
C ARG A 73 12.29 -9.63 -2.30
N THR A 74 13.01 -10.61 -2.84
CA THR A 74 14.31 -11.01 -2.29
C THR A 74 15.42 -10.10 -2.78
N THR A 75 15.29 -9.54 -3.98
CA THR A 75 16.24 -8.61 -4.58
C THR A 75 15.55 -7.30 -4.93
N ASN A 76 16.31 -6.22 -4.96
CA ASN A 76 15.77 -4.90 -5.27
C ASN A 76 15.40 -4.82 -6.74
N MET A 77 14.17 -4.44 -7.03
CA MET A 77 13.67 -4.21 -8.39
C MET A 77 13.80 -2.74 -8.81
N GLY A 78 13.97 -1.84 -7.86
CA GLY A 78 13.94 -0.41 -8.09
C GLY A 78 12.53 0.17 -8.02
N LEU A 79 12.45 1.47 -7.81
CA LEU A 79 11.16 2.14 -7.60
C LEU A 79 10.22 1.95 -8.80
N ARG A 80 10.73 2.21 -10.00
CA ARG A 80 9.91 2.16 -11.22
C ARG A 80 9.38 0.75 -11.50
N ASP A 81 10.28 -0.21 -11.61
CA ASP A 81 9.92 -1.59 -11.99
C ASP A 81 9.18 -2.30 -10.87
N GLY A 82 9.58 -2.04 -9.63
CA GLY A 82 8.93 -2.65 -8.47
C GLY A 82 7.49 -2.18 -8.31
N VAL A 83 7.24 -0.89 -8.42
CA VAL A 83 5.90 -0.33 -8.33
C VAL A 83 5.02 -0.80 -9.49
N PHE A 84 5.56 -0.75 -10.71
CA PHE A 84 4.83 -1.20 -11.89
C PHE A 84 4.41 -2.67 -11.76
N ASP A 85 5.32 -3.52 -11.33
CA ASP A 85 5.05 -4.94 -11.16
C ASP A 85 4.05 -5.19 -10.01
N ALA A 86 4.14 -4.43 -8.93
CA ALA A 86 3.19 -4.50 -7.82
C ALA A 86 1.77 -4.13 -8.26
N ILE A 87 1.64 -3.07 -9.05
CA ILE A 87 0.35 -2.64 -9.60
C ILE A 87 -0.24 -3.72 -10.50
N ASN A 88 0.58 -4.30 -11.38
CA ASN A 88 0.12 -5.38 -12.25
C ASN A 88 -0.31 -6.62 -11.44
N TRP A 89 0.46 -6.98 -10.42
CA TRP A 89 0.11 -8.07 -9.52
C TRP A 89 -1.23 -7.80 -8.82
N PHE A 90 -1.43 -6.58 -8.31
CA PHE A 90 -2.66 -6.19 -7.63
C PHE A 90 -3.87 -6.31 -8.57
N PHE A 91 -3.77 -5.77 -9.79
CA PHE A 91 -4.90 -5.74 -10.72
C PHE A 91 -5.22 -7.11 -11.35
N LYS A 92 -4.44 -8.14 -11.07
CA LYS A 92 -4.84 -9.52 -11.36
C LYS A 92 -5.92 -10.01 -10.39
N HIS A 93 -6.05 -9.37 -9.24
CA HIS A 93 -6.96 -9.77 -8.17
C HIS A 93 -8.12 -8.80 -7.97
N GLU A 94 -7.92 -7.54 -8.26
CA GLU A 94 -8.88 -6.47 -7.95
C GLU A 94 -9.10 -5.56 -9.15
N PRO A 95 -10.34 -5.09 -9.37
CA PRO A 95 -10.63 -4.21 -10.51
C PRO A 95 -10.30 -2.74 -10.26
N GLU A 96 -10.17 -2.34 -9.01
CA GLU A 96 -9.89 -0.96 -8.61
C GLU A 96 -9.05 -0.93 -7.35
N ALA A 97 -8.31 0.15 -7.14
CA ALA A 97 -7.34 0.23 -6.06
C ALA A 97 -7.25 1.62 -5.46
N ILE A 98 -6.92 1.64 -4.18
CA ILE A 98 -6.31 2.81 -3.56
C ILE A 98 -4.86 2.48 -3.34
N LEU A 99 -3.96 3.32 -3.91
CA LEU A 99 -2.53 3.16 -3.72
C LEU A 99 -2.06 4.08 -2.60
N VAL A 100 -1.33 3.52 -1.66
CA VAL A 100 -0.75 4.25 -0.54
C VAL A 100 0.75 3.94 -0.49
N GLU A 101 1.55 4.98 -0.29
CA GLU A 101 3.00 4.85 -0.13
C GLU A 101 3.40 5.22 1.30
N ASP A 102 4.56 4.74 1.72
CA ASP A 102 5.11 5.08 3.03
C ASP A 102 5.60 6.53 3.14
N ALA A 103 5.82 7.21 2.01
CA ALA A 103 6.25 8.60 1.98
C ALA A 103 5.14 9.60 2.32
N CYS A 104 3.89 9.19 2.23
CA CYS A 104 2.74 10.05 2.44
C CYS A 104 1.81 9.43 3.48
N VAL A 105 1.57 10.15 4.59
CA VAL A 105 0.63 9.70 5.60
C VAL A 105 -0.77 10.18 5.20
N PRO A 106 -1.67 9.28 4.79
CA PRO A 106 -3.00 9.71 4.37
C PRO A 106 -3.86 10.07 5.57
N ASP A 107 -4.67 11.11 5.41
CA ASP A 107 -5.74 11.40 6.35
C ASP A 107 -6.88 10.40 6.15
N LEU A 108 -7.61 10.10 7.20
CA LEU A 108 -8.76 9.18 7.10
C LEU A 108 -9.82 9.70 6.13
N SER A 109 -9.96 11.02 5.99
CA SER A 109 -10.86 11.63 5.01
C SER A 109 -10.49 11.30 3.57
N PHE A 110 -9.20 11.07 3.28
CA PHE A 110 -8.74 10.65 1.96
C PHE A 110 -9.36 9.31 1.56
N PHE A 111 -9.39 8.35 2.47
CA PHE A 111 -9.96 7.03 2.18
C PHE A 111 -11.47 7.10 1.94
N ARG A 112 -12.16 7.94 2.68
CA ARG A 112 -13.59 8.17 2.48
C ARG A 112 -13.84 8.84 1.13
N PHE A 113 -13.04 9.83 0.79
CA PHE A 113 -13.08 10.49 -0.52
C PHE A 113 -12.87 9.49 -1.66
N CYS A 114 -11.86 8.63 -1.54
CA CYS A 114 -11.59 7.61 -2.56
C CYS A 114 -12.76 6.64 -2.72
N GLN A 115 -13.36 6.21 -1.63
CA GLN A 115 -14.51 5.32 -1.66
C GLN A 115 -15.69 5.95 -2.41
N GLU A 116 -16.01 7.20 -2.10
CA GLU A 116 -17.11 7.92 -2.75
C GLU A 116 -16.81 8.13 -4.24
N PHE A 117 -15.58 8.49 -4.60
CA PHE A 117 -15.20 8.66 -5.99
C PHE A 117 -15.27 7.37 -6.78
N LEU A 118 -14.80 6.26 -6.23
CA LEU A 118 -14.88 4.97 -6.89
C LEU A 118 -16.33 4.54 -7.12
N GLU A 119 -17.19 4.75 -6.15
CA GLU A 119 -18.61 4.45 -6.28
C GLU A 119 -19.27 5.32 -7.35
N HIS A 120 -18.92 6.61 -7.40
CA HIS A 120 -19.54 7.57 -8.33
C HIS A 120 -19.04 7.41 -9.77
N TYR A 121 -17.74 7.14 -9.97
CA TYR A 121 -17.12 7.12 -11.30
C TYR A 121 -16.70 5.72 -11.76
N ARG A 122 -17.10 4.67 -11.06
CA ARG A 122 -16.69 3.30 -11.36
C ARG A 122 -16.94 2.90 -12.81
N ASP A 123 -18.07 3.32 -13.36
CA ASP A 123 -18.49 2.97 -14.72
C ASP A 123 -18.11 4.04 -15.74
N ASP A 124 -17.38 5.08 -15.36
CA ASP A 124 -16.95 6.13 -16.28
C ASP A 124 -15.60 5.76 -16.89
N ALA A 125 -15.60 5.34 -18.14
CA ALA A 125 -14.40 4.91 -18.85
C ALA A 125 -13.39 6.05 -19.09
N GLN A 126 -13.77 7.30 -18.90
CA GLN A 126 -12.88 8.45 -19.08
C GLN A 126 -12.05 8.74 -17.83
N ILE A 127 -12.44 8.20 -16.66
CA ILE A 127 -11.75 8.43 -15.40
C ILE A 127 -11.02 7.15 -14.99
N MET A 128 -9.71 7.14 -15.16
CA MET A 128 -8.85 6.00 -14.82
C MET A 128 -8.08 6.19 -13.53
N ASP A 129 -7.81 7.44 -13.16
CA ASP A 129 -6.98 7.75 -12.00
C ASP A 129 -7.39 9.07 -11.36
N ILE A 130 -7.39 9.10 -10.03
CA ILE A 130 -7.67 10.30 -9.25
C ILE A 130 -6.61 10.41 -8.15
N GLY A 131 -5.88 11.53 -8.18
CA GLY A 131 -4.88 11.80 -7.16
C GLY A 131 -5.46 12.61 -6.00
N GLY A 132 -4.99 12.33 -4.79
CA GLY A 132 -5.41 13.00 -3.57
C GLY A 132 -4.34 13.86 -2.91
N SER A 133 -3.40 14.41 -3.68
CA SER A 133 -2.37 15.24 -3.10
C SER A 133 -2.78 16.70 -3.02
N ASN A 134 -2.51 17.31 -1.87
CA ASN A 134 -2.58 18.76 -1.68
C ASN A 134 -1.20 19.34 -1.98
N LEU A 135 -1.11 20.09 -3.04
CA LEU A 135 0.09 20.83 -3.37
C LEU A 135 0.02 22.25 -2.83
#